data_553e3b3f227fc8660855b351c3610a74
#
_entry.id   553e3b3f227fc8660855b351c3610a74
#
_cell.length_a   1.000
_cell.length_b   1.000
_cell.length_c   1.000
_cell.angle_alpha   90.00
_cell.angle_beta   90.00
_cell.angle_gamma   90.00
#
_symmetry.space_group_name_H-M   'P 1'
#
loop_
_entity.id
_entity.type
_entity.pdbx_description
1 polymer ?
#
loop_
_entity_poly.entity_id
_entity_poly.type
_entity_poly.pdbx_seq_one_letter_code
_entity_poly.pdbx_strand_id
1 'polypeptide(L)'
;EWFGRTVIYSDRRFAYEEAQQVIETGRGDYAEEILTLNRLAQAMRRERFRNGAISFDRAEAKFRLDEKGRPLGVYFKEQKEANQMIEEFMLLANRRVAEFCGKVKGRKSGRTMVYRVHDEPNVDKLQSFRQFILRFGHVFKASEGRPVAKEMNKLFQKVKGRPEENVVTTLAVRSMAKAYYTTDNIGHYG
;
A
#
# COMPACT_ATOMS: atom_id res chain seq x y z
N GLU A 1 11.28 -19.46 10.23
CA GLU A 1 10.40 -18.47 10.85
C GLU A 1 9.96 -18.97 12.22
N TRP A 2 9.90 -18.08 13.18
CA TRP A 2 9.45 -18.37 14.54
C TRP A 2 8.44 -17.30 14.97
N PHE A 3 7.39 -17.71 15.67
CA PHE A 3 6.33 -16.85 16.22
C PHE A 3 6.20 -17.13 17.71
N GLY A 4 6.36 -16.10 18.53
CA GLY A 4 6.30 -16.28 19.97
C GLY A 4 6.30 -14.95 20.73
N ARG A 5 6.25 -15.06 22.05
CA ARG A 5 6.36 -13.91 22.95
C ARG A 5 7.82 -13.56 23.11
N THR A 6 8.15 -12.27 23.00
CA THR A 6 9.49 -11.74 23.14
C THR A 6 9.53 -10.60 24.15
N VAL A 7 10.70 -10.37 24.71
CA VAL A 7 11.02 -9.13 25.41
C VAL A 7 11.99 -8.37 24.52
N ILE A 8 11.68 -7.11 24.26
CA ILE A 8 12.54 -6.24 23.43
C ILE A 8 13.06 -5.07 24.26
N TYR A 9 14.22 -4.58 23.89
CA TYR A 9 14.79 -3.31 24.33
C TYR A 9 14.89 -2.39 23.10
N SER A 10 14.47 -1.14 23.23
CA SER A 10 14.54 -0.16 22.14
C SER A 10 15.75 0.72 22.33
N ASP A 11 16.77 0.54 21.51
CA ASP A 11 18.00 1.34 21.57
C ASP A 11 17.80 2.77 21.07
N ARG A 12 17.00 2.94 20.01
CA ARG A 12 16.73 4.22 19.38
C ARG A 12 15.34 4.27 18.77
N ARG A 13 14.63 5.37 18.99
CA ARG A 13 13.36 5.69 18.34
C ARG A 13 13.59 6.78 17.29
N PHE A 14 13.11 6.54 16.05
CA PHE A 14 13.19 7.49 14.95
C PHE A 14 11.83 8.05 14.60
N ALA A 15 11.76 9.35 14.30
CA ALA A 15 10.69 9.92 13.50
C ALA A 15 10.91 9.57 12.02
N TYR A 16 9.84 9.57 11.22
CA TYR A 16 9.96 9.27 9.78
C TYR A 16 10.88 10.25 9.05
N GLU A 17 10.88 11.50 9.44
CA GLU A 17 11.69 12.56 8.88
C GLU A 17 13.18 12.32 9.16
N GLU A 18 13.52 11.87 10.37
CA GLU A 18 14.91 11.51 10.75
C GLU A 18 15.40 10.30 9.94
N ALA A 19 14.60 9.24 9.88
CA ALA A 19 14.94 8.05 9.09
C ALA A 19 15.05 8.38 7.59
N GLN A 20 14.20 9.25 7.08
CA GLN A 20 14.26 9.72 5.70
C GLN A 20 15.55 10.49 5.42
N GLN A 21 15.96 11.35 6.34
CA GLN A 21 17.23 12.09 6.22
C GLN A 21 18.43 11.12 6.16
N VAL A 22 18.41 10.07 6.97
CA VAL A 22 19.46 9.03 6.91
C VAL A 22 19.45 8.32 5.55
N ILE A 23 18.28 7.99 5.01
CA ILE A 23 18.16 7.36 3.69
C ILE A 23 18.70 8.27 2.57
N GLU A 24 18.40 9.57 2.62
CA GLU A 24 18.79 10.54 1.61
C GLU A 24 20.29 10.91 1.68
N THR A 25 20.84 11.00 2.89
CA THR A 25 22.24 11.45 3.09
C THR A 25 23.24 10.33 3.27
N GLY A 26 22.78 9.13 3.63
CA GLY A 26 23.64 8.01 4.03
C GLY A 26 24.37 8.22 5.36
N ARG A 27 23.95 9.19 6.17
CA ARG A 27 24.63 9.59 7.42
C ARG A 27 23.62 9.73 8.56
N GLY A 28 24.03 9.37 9.77
CA GLY A 28 23.25 9.49 11.00
C GLY A 28 23.33 8.22 11.85
N ASP A 29 22.60 8.21 12.96
CA ASP A 29 22.53 7.05 13.84
C ASP A 29 21.94 5.85 13.09
N TYR A 30 22.54 4.67 13.26
CA TYR A 30 22.09 3.42 12.62
C TYR A 30 21.95 3.51 11.09
N ALA A 31 22.84 4.29 10.43
CA ALA A 31 22.73 4.52 8.98
C ALA A 31 22.87 3.22 8.18
N GLU A 32 23.77 2.32 8.55
CA GLU A 32 23.98 1.05 7.86
C GLU A 32 22.71 0.15 7.95
N GLU A 33 22.12 0.07 9.14
CA GLU A 33 20.91 -0.71 9.39
C GLU A 33 19.71 -0.14 8.62
N ILE A 34 19.49 1.17 8.69
CA ILE A 34 18.40 1.86 7.98
C ILE A 34 18.53 1.69 6.46
N LEU A 35 19.72 1.89 5.90
CA LEU A 35 19.98 1.71 4.48
C LEU A 35 19.80 0.26 4.04
N THR A 36 20.21 -0.71 4.87
CA THR A 36 20.01 -2.13 4.60
C THR A 36 18.54 -2.50 4.61
N LEU A 37 17.78 -2.04 5.63
CA LEU A 37 16.34 -2.27 5.70
C LEU A 37 15.61 -1.59 4.53
N ASN A 38 15.99 -0.36 4.17
CA ASN A 38 15.39 0.31 3.01
C ASN A 38 15.65 -0.45 1.71
N ARG A 39 16.87 -0.94 1.48
CA ARG A 39 17.19 -1.76 0.30
C ARG A 39 16.34 -3.03 0.22
N LEU A 40 16.15 -3.73 1.34
CA LEU A 40 15.27 -4.91 1.42
C LEU A 40 13.82 -4.55 1.15
N ALA A 41 13.33 -3.48 1.75
CA ALA A 41 11.96 -2.98 1.55
C ALA A 41 11.71 -2.62 0.08
N GLN A 42 12.63 -1.92 -0.56
CA GLN A 42 12.52 -1.59 -1.98
C GLN A 42 12.54 -2.83 -2.89
N ALA A 43 13.26 -3.90 -2.51
CA ALA A 43 13.22 -5.18 -3.22
C ALA A 43 11.85 -5.85 -3.09
N MET A 44 11.28 -5.90 -1.87
CA MET A 44 9.95 -6.44 -1.60
C MET A 44 8.86 -5.64 -2.34
N ARG A 45 8.97 -4.30 -2.33
CA ARG A 45 8.05 -3.41 -3.03
C ARG A 45 8.03 -3.69 -4.54
N ARG A 46 9.19 -3.78 -5.18
CA ARG A 46 9.30 -4.13 -6.60
C ARG A 46 8.67 -5.49 -6.93
N GLU A 47 8.89 -6.47 -6.06
CA GLU A 47 8.27 -7.80 -6.20
C GLU A 47 6.74 -7.73 -6.10
N ARG A 48 6.22 -7.02 -5.10
CA ARG A 48 4.79 -6.82 -4.87
C ARG A 48 4.11 -6.18 -6.08
N PHE A 49 4.71 -5.14 -6.67
CA PHE A 49 4.16 -4.50 -7.87
C PHE A 49 4.24 -5.40 -9.11
N ARG A 50 5.27 -6.22 -9.27
CA ARG A 50 5.30 -7.24 -10.32
C ARG A 50 4.16 -8.24 -10.18
N ASN A 51 3.81 -8.58 -8.95
CA ASN A 51 2.74 -9.53 -8.62
C ASN A 51 1.33 -8.90 -8.61
N GLY A 52 1.19 -7.63 -8.99
CA GLY A 52 -0.11 -7.02 -9.24
C GLY A 52 -0.64 -6.13 -8.11
N ALA A 53 0.19 -5.68 -7.18
CA ALA A 53 -0.21 -4.65 -6.23
C ALA A 53 -0.54 -3.33 -6.95
N ILE A 54 -1.51 -2.59 -6.43
CA ILE A 54 -1.92 -1.28 -6.97
C ILE A 54 -1.30 -0.18 -6.12
N SER A 55 -0.66 0.81 -6.77
CA SER A 55 -0.13 2.00 -6.10
C SER A 55 -1.23 3.05 -6.01
N PHE A 56 -1.66 3.35 -4.78
CA PHE A 56 -2.58 4.44 -4.49
C PHE A 56 -1.85 5.58 -3.75
N ASP A 57 -0.65 5.91 -4.21
CA ASP A 57 0.14 6.98 -3.61
C ASP A 57 -0.63 8.31 -3.72
N ARG A 58 -1.12 8.81 -2.61
CA ARG A 58 -1.81 10.11 -2.51
C ARG A 58 -1.12 10.98 -1.49
N ALA A 59 -0.98 12.25 -1.85
CA ALA A 59 -0.66 13.27 -0.88
C ALA A 59 -1.83 13.40 0.11
N GLU A 60 -1.57 13.18 1.38
CA GLU A 60 -2.57 13.29 2.44
C GLU A 60 -2.61 14.72 2.97
N ALA A 61 -3.77 15.38 2.83
CA ALA A 61 -3.96 16.70 3.41
C ALA A 61 -4.01 16.60 4.95
N LYS A 62 -3.10 17.29 5.62
CA LYS A 62 -3.01 17.39 7.08
C LYS A 62 -3.24 18.84 7.50
N PHE A 63 -3.80 19.01 8.69
CA PHE A 63 -4.00 20.34 9.29
C PHE A 63 -2.97 20.57 10.38
N ARG A 64 -2.37 21.77 10.36
CA ARG A 64 -1.65 22.28 11.53
C ARG A 64 -2.70 22.86 12.47
N LEU A 65 -2.70 22.37 13.70
CA LEU A 65 -3.62 22.84 14.74
C LEU A 65 -2.87 23.64 15.79
N ASP A 66 -3.55 24.65 16.38
CA ASP A 66 -3.07 25.34 17.58
C ASP A 66 -3.30 24.47 18.83
N GLU A 67 -2.87 24.97 20.01
CA GLU A 67 -3.03 24.30 21.29
C GLU A 67 -4.51 24.05 21.67
N LYS A 68 -5.44 24.77 21.05
CA LYS A 68 -6.89 24.65 21.24
C LYS A 68 -7.57 23.80 20.16
N GLY A 69 -6.79 23.18 19.27
CA GLY A 69 -7.29 22.34 18.19
C GLY A 69 -7.87 23.10 16.99
N ARG A 70 -7.62 24.39 16.85
CA ARG A 70 -8.08 25.19 15.70
C ARG A 70 -7.11 25.05 14.54
N PRO A 71 -7.60 24.94 13.28
CA PRO A 71 -6.74 24.82 12.12
C PRO A 71 -5.98 26.13 11.85
N LEU A 72 -4.65 26.05 11.84
CA LEU A 72 -3.74 27.14 11.48
C LEU A 72 -3.38 27.14 10.00
N GLY A 73 -3.48 25.96 9.34
CA GLY A 73 -3.14 25.83 7.94
C GLY A 73 -3.23 24.38 7.46
N VAL A 74 -3.08 24.18 6.17
CA VAL A 74 -3.08 22.86 5.51
C VAL A 74 -1.70 22.60 4.95
N TYR A 75 -1.22 21.36 5.09
CA TYR A 75 -0.03 20.88 4.40
C TYR A 75 -0.29 19.48 3.84
N PHE A 76 0.42 19.12 2.78
CA PHE A 76 0.32 17.81 2.19
C PHE A 76 1.47 16.92 2.68
N LYS A 77 1.12 15.77 3.23
CA LYS A 77 2.10 14.77 3.64
C LYS A 77 2.29 13.77 2.49
N GLU A 78 3.50 13.75 1.97
CA GLU A 78 3.90 12.74 0.98
C GLU A 78 4.46 11.51 1.69
N GLN A 79 4.17 10.32 1.13
CA GLN A 79 4.80 9.10 1.57
C GLN A 79 6.19 8.97 0.93
N LYS A 80 7.22 9.04 1.76
CA LYS A 80 8.62 8.88 1.36
C LYS A 80 9.12 7.45 1.62
N GLU A 81 10.37 7.17 1.26
CA GLU A 81 10.97 5.84 1.38
C GLU A 81 10.96 5.30 2.82
N ALA A 82 11.15 6.14 3.84
CA ALA A 82 11.05 5.72 5.23
C ALA A 82 9.66 5.19 5.60
N ASN A 83 8.59 5.80 5.07
CA ASN A 83 7.22 5.30 5.25
C ASN A 83 7.01 3.98 4.49
N GLN A 84 7.48 3.91 3.24
CA GLN A 84 7.39 2.71 2.41
C GLN A 84 8.17 1.53 3.03
N MET A 85 9.33 1.80 3.62
CA MET A 85 10.13 0.80 4.32
C MET A 85 9.32 0.12 5.42
N ILE A 86 8.69 0.88 6.30
CA ILE A 86 7.86 0.33 7.38
C ILE A 86 6.64 -0.40 6.81
N GLU A 87 5.96 0.16 5.80
CA GLU A 87 4.83 -0.48 5.12
C GLU A 87 5.20 -1.87 4.60
N GLU A 88 6.31 -2.03 3.89
CA GLU A 88 6.70 -3.31 3.30
C GLU A 88 7.02 -4.36 4.38
N PHE A 89 7.66 -3.99 5.49
CA PHE A 89 7.87 -4.91 6.61
C PHE A 89 6.57 -5.27 7.34
N MET A 90 5.62 -4.34 7.49
CA MET A 90 4.30 -4.63 8.03
C MET A 90 3.53 -5.60 7.13
N LEU A 91 3.56 -5.38 5.81
CA LEU A 91 2.93 -6.28 4.84
C LEU A 91 3.57 -7.66 4.84
N LEU A 92 4.91 -7.74 4.95
CA LEU A 92 5.62 -9.00 5.09
C LEU A 92 5.17 -9.76 6.34
N ALA A 93 5.12 -9.08 7.49
CA ALA A 93 4.68 -9.68 8.75
C ALA A 93 3.24 -10.20 8.66
N ASN A 94 2.31 -9.39 8.13
CA ASN A 94 0.91 -9.77 7.95
C ASN A 94 0.77 -11.00 7.04
N ARG A 95 1.49 -11.02 5.92
CA ARG A 95 1.51 -12.15 4.99
C ARG A 95 2.02 -13.43 5.66
N ARG A 96 3.13 -13.35 6.41
CA ARG A 96 3.72 -14.51 7.08
C ARG A 96 2.81 -15.07 8.17
N VAL A 97 2.13 -14.21 8.93
CA VAL A 97 1.13 -14.64 9.91
C VAL A 97 -0.06 -15.30 9.21
N ALA A 98 -0.57 -14.74 8.13
CA ALA A 98 -1.66 -15.32 7.35
C ALA A 98 -1.28 -16.70 6.78
N GLU A 99 -0.05 -16.85 6.25
CA GLU A 99 0.47 -18.13 5.76
C GLU A 99 0.64 -19.15 6.89
N PHE A 100 1.17 -18.74 8.04
CA PHE A 100 1.34 -19.59 9.23
C PHE A 100 0.02 -20.11 9.76
N CYS A 101 -1.01 -19.27 9.82
CA CYS A 101 -2.34 -19.67 10.27
C CYS A 101 -3.09 -20.48 9.22
N GLY A 102 -2.96 -20.13 7.93
CA GLY A 102 -3.68 -20.76 6.82
C GLY A 102 -3.11 -22.11 6.38
N LYS A 103 -1.79 -22.33 6.52
CA LYS A 103 -1.10 -23.55 6.07
C LYS A 103 -0.60 -24.36 7.25
N VAL A 104 -1.45 -25.20 7.81
CA VAL A 104 -1.06 -26.12 8.90
C VAL A 104 -0.72 -27.49 8.31
N LYS A 105 0.54 -27.94 8.47
CA LYS A 105 0.97 -29.28 8.04
C LYS A 105 0.08 -30.37 8.64
N GLY A 106 -0.38 -31.31 7.80
CA GLY A 106 -1.17 -32.46 8.23
C GLY A 106 -2.66 -32.18 8.48
N ARG A 107 -3.15 -30.96 8.19
CA ARG A 107 -4.57 -30.60 8.25
C ARG A 107 -5.11 -30.22 6.87
N LYS A 108 -6.35 -30.63 6.57
CA LYS A 108 -7.06 -30.22 5.35
C LYS A 108 -7.47 -28.75 5.39
N SER A 109 -7.65 -28.18 6.60
CA SER A 109 -7.95 -26.74 6.81
C SER A 109 -6.94 -26.13 7.77
N GLY A 110 -6.60 -24.88 7.56
CA GLY A 110 -5.79 -24.06 8.48
C GLY A 110 -6.50 -23.79 9.80
N ARG A 111 -5.89 -22.98 10.64
CA ARG A 111 -6.53 -22.43 11.85
C ARG A 111 -7.54 -21.39 11.43
N THR A 112 -8.68 -21.32 12.12
CA THR A 112 -9.63 -20.23 11.91
C THR A 112 -8.95 -18.89 12.23
N MET A 113 -8.93 -18.02 11.24
CA MET A 113 -8.36 -16.68 11.32
C MET A 113 -9.25 -15.70 10.55
N VAL A 114 -9.27 -14.47 10.99
CA VAL A 114 -9.98 -13.39 10.30
C VAL A 114 -9.02 -12.74 9.32
N TYR A 115 -9.37 -12.77 8.03
CA TYR A 115 -8.65 -12.11 6.95
C TYR A 115 -9.39 -10.84 6.53
N ARG A 116 -8.62 -9.83 6.13
CA ARG A 116 -9.17 -8.67 5.43
C ARG A 116 -8.96 -8.89 3.94
N VAL A 117 -10.06 -9.01 3.22
CA VAL A 117 -10.05 -9.41 1.81
C VAL A 117 -10.74 -8.38 0.93
N HIS A 118 -10.53 -8.49 -0.38
CA HIS A 118 -11.26 -7.73 -1.40
C HIS A 118 -11.85 -8.70 -2.41
N ASP A 119 -13.10 -8.44 -2.78
CA ASP A 119 -13.70 -9.06 -3.96
C ASP A 119 -13.13 -8.46 -5.24
N GLU A 120 -13.43 -9.11 -6.36
CA GLU A 120 -13.14 -8.54 -7.67
C GLU A 120 -13.86 -7.20 -7.85
N PRO A 121 -13.28 -6.28 -8.64
CA PRO A 121 -13.89 -4.99 -8.92
C PRO A 121 -15.27 -5.16 -9.58
N ASN A 122 -16.22 -4.31 -9.21
CA ASN A 122 -17.55 -4.32 -9.80
C ASN A 122 -17.47 -3.91 -11.28
N VAL A 123 -18.00 -4.77 -12.16
CA VAL A 123 -17.94 -4.63 -13.63
C VAL A 123 -18.58 -3.32 -14.09
N ASP A 124 -19.77 -2.97 -13.57
CA ASP A 124 -20.50 -1.76 -13.98
C ASP A 124 -19.74 -0.49 -13.57
N LYS A 125 -19.14 -0.50 -12.38
CA LYS A 125 -18.30 0.62 -11.92
C LYS A 125 -17.04 0.77 -12.75
N LEU A 126 -16.40 -0.34 -13.15
CA LEU A 126 -15.26 -0.31 -14.05
C LEU A 126 -15.65 0.20 -15.44
N GLN A 127 -16.84 -0.17 -15.93
CA GLN A 127 -17.33 0.33 -17.20
C GLN A 127 -17.63 1.82 -17.15
N SER A 128 -18.28 2.30 -16.10
CA SER A 128 -18.52 3.72 -15.88
C SER A 128 -17.22 4.51 -15.75
N PHE A 129 -16.25 3.98 -15.01
CA PHE A 129 -14.90 4.54 -14.91
C PHE A 129 -14.21 4.62 -16.28
N ARG A 130 -14.29 3.58 -17.07
CA ARG A 130 -13.72 3.50 -18.42
C ARG A 130 -14.30 4.58 -19.35
N GLN A 131 -15.62 4.76 -19.34
CA GLN A 131 -16.31 5.80 -20.13
C GLN A 131 -15.89 7.21 -19.66
N PHE A 132 -15.73 7.40 -18.35
CA PHE A 132 -15.34 8.69 -17.80
C PHE A 132 -13.93 9.09 -18.23
N ILE A 133 -12.92 8.20 -18.07
CA ILE A 133 -11.53 8.54 -18.39
C ILE A 133 -11.29 8.72 -19.91
N LEU A 134 -12.17 8.14 -20.74
CA LEU A 134 -12.13 8.33 -22.18
C LEU A 134 -12.31 9.81 -22.57
N ARG A 135 -13.09 10.58 -21.79
CA ARG A 135 -13.27 12.03 -21.98
C ARG A 135 -11.98 12.83 -21.81
N PHE A 136 -11.00 12.28 -21.09
CA PHE A 136 -9.65 12.86 -20.94
C PHE A 136 -8.63 12.24 -21.92
N GLY A 137 -9.09 11.45 -22.89
CA GLY A 137 -8.24 10.79 -23.87
C GLY A 137 -7.48 9.56 -23.34
N HIS A 138 -7.86 9.05 -22.16
CA HIS A 138 -7.24 7.85 -21.58
C HIS A 138 -8.04 6.59 -21.90
N VAL A 139 -7.33 5.53 -22.29
CA VAL A 139 -7.92 4.22 -22.57
C VAL A 139 -7.53 3.23 -21.47
N PHE A 140 -8.51 2.59 -20.86
CA PHE A 140 -8.34 1.52 -19.86
C PHE A 140 -8.75 0.18 -20.46
N LYS A 141 -7.78 -0.71 -20.67
CA LYS A 141 -7.95 -1.98 -21.40
C LYS A 141 -8.13 -3.21 -20.49
N ALA A 142 -8.51 -3.02 -19.23
CA ALA A 142 -8.83 -4.17 -18.39
C ALA A 142 -10.10 -4.88 -18.89
N SER A 143 -10.01 -6.17 -19.11
CA SER A 143 -11.09 -7.06 -19.50
C SER A 143 -10.87 -8.41 -18.82
N GLU A 144 -11.83 -9.32 -18.88
CA GLU A 144 -11.62 -10.70 -18.45
C GLU A 144 -10.29 -11.24 -18.98
N GLY A 145 -9.44 -11.77 -18.07
CA GLY A 145 -8.10 -12.27 -18.38
C GLY A 145 -6.97 -11.23 -18.42
N ARG A 146 -7.25 -9.92 -18.25
CA ARG A 146 -6.19 -8.91 -18.08
C ARG A 146 -6.19 -8.37 -16.66
N PRO A 147 -5.03 -8.39 -15.96
CA PRO A 147 -4.93 -7.92 -14.58
C PRO A 147 -5.34 -6.46 -14.46
N VAL A 148 -6.47 -6.18 -13.79
CA VAL A 148 -6.99 -4.82 -13.53
C VAL A 148 -5.92 -3.95 -12.87
N ALA A 149 -5.17 -4.51 -11.91
CA ALA A 149 -4.10 -3.82 -11.20
C ALA A 149 -3.00 -3.27 -12.13
N LYS A 150 -2.57 -4.06 -13.11
CA LYS A 150 -1.52 -3.65 -14.06
C LYS A 150 -1.98 -2.50 -14.95
N GLU A 151 -3.22 -2.53 -15.40
CA GLU A 151 -3.78 -1.45 -16.23
C GLU A 151 -4.05 -0.19 -15.39
N MET A 152 -4.47 -0.34 -14.11
CA MET A 152 -4.58 0.79 -13.17
C MET A 152 -3.24 1.47 -12.94
N ASN A 153 -2.19 0.71 -12.63
CA ASN A 153 -0.85 1.26 -12.43
C ASN A 153 -0.34 2.02 -13.67
N LYS A 154 -0.57 1.48 -14.88
CA LYS A 154 -0.23 2.18 -16.12
C LYS A 154 -1.00 3.48 -16.29
N LEU A 155 -2.28 3.48 -15.96
CA LEU A 155 -3.11 4.68 -16.04
C LEU A 155 -2.61 5.74 -15.05
N PHE A 156 -2.32 5.36 -13.80
CA PHE A 156 -1.80 6.27 -12.78
C PHE A 156 -0.47 6.90 -13.19
N GLN A 157 0.43 6.13 -13.80
CA GLN A 157 1.67 6.69 -14.35
C GLN A 157 1.42 7.71 -15.49
N LYS A 158 0.40 7.48 -16.32
CA LYS A 158 0.06 8.39 -17.43
C LYS A 158 -0.54 9.70 -16.96
N VAL A 159 -1.34 9.68 -15.89
CA VAL A 159 -2.02 10.87 -15.37
C VAL A 159 -1.20 11.62 -14.33
N LYS A 160 -0.08 11.05 -13.88
CA LYS A 160 0.78 11.65 -12.86
C LYS A 160 1.24 13.05 -13.28
N GLY A 161 1.03 14.05 -12.41
CA GLY A 161 1.35 15.45 -12.66
C GLY A 161 0.37 16.19 -13.59
N ARG A 162 -0.71 15.53 -14.05
CA ARG A 162 -1.72 16.15 -14.91
C ARG A 162 -2.89 16.71 -14.09
N PRO A 163 -3.63 17.71 -14.60
CA PRO A 163 -4.77 18.29 -13.88
C PRO A 163 -5.85 17.28 -13.49
N GLU A 164 -6.04 16.23 -14.30
CA GLU A 164 -7.02 15.16 -14.08
C GLU A 164 -6.55 14.07 -13.11
N GLU A 165 -5.31 14.06 -12.65
CA GLU A 165 -4.73 13.00 -11.80
C GLU A 165 -5.61 12.69 -10.59
N ASN A 166 -6.02 13.70 -9.83
CA ASN A 166 -6.79 13.51 -8.60
C ASN A 166 -8.18 12.91 -8.86
N VAL A 167 -8.87 13.37 -9.90
CA VAL A 167 -10.20 12.84 -10.23
C VAL A 167 -10.12 11.42 -10.75
N VAL A 168 -9.14 11.12 -11.62
CA VAL A 168 -8.93 9.78 -12.18
C VAL A 168 -8.57 8.78 -11.08
N THR A 169 -7.61 9.11 -10.21
CA THR A 169 -7.22 8.22 -9.10
C THR A 169 -8.36 8.03 -8.09
N THR A 170 -9.15 9.08 -7.80
CA THR A 170 -10.31 8.98 -6.91
C THR A 170 -11.37 8.04 -7.46
N LEU A 171 -11.72 8.16 -8.73
CA LEU A 171 -12.74 7.32 -9.37
C LEU A 171 -12.25 5.88 -9.55
N ALA A 172 -10.96 5.69 -9.83
CA ALA A 172 -10.35 4.38 -9.87
C ALA A 172 -10.52 3.64 -8.53
N VAL A 173 -10.18 4.27 -7.41
CA VAL A 173 -10.39 3.68 -6.07
C VAL A 173 -11.86 3.37 -5.80
N ARG A 174 -12.77 4.26 -6.21
CA ARG A 174 -14.22 4.04 -6.02
C ARG A 174 -14.79 2.92 -6.89
N SER A 175 -14.11 2.56 -7.98
CA SER A 175 -14.50 1.43 -8.82
C SER A 175 -14.06 0.08 -8.26
N MET A 176 -13.12 0.08 -7.31
CA MET A 176 -12.65 -1.14 -6.64
C MET A 176 -13.63 -1.57 -5.54
N ALA A 177 -13.67 -2.88 -5.26
CA ALA A 177 -14.43 -3.41 -4.14
C ALA A 177 -13.83 -2.94 -2.81
N LYS A 178 -14.70 -2.66 -1.83
CA LYS A 178 -14.25 -2.35 -0.48
C LYS A 178 -13.78 -3.63 0.21
N ALA A 179 -12.73 -3.50 1.02
CA ALA A 179 -12.30 -4.60 1.87
C ALA A 179 -13.35 -4.94 2.93
N TYR A 180 -13.46 -6.23 3.25
CA TYR A 180 -14.27 -6.73 4.36
C TYR A 180 -13.51 -7.83 5.10
N TYR A 181 -14.02 -8.19 6.28
CA TYR A 181 -13.43 -9.24 7.10
C TYR A 181 -14.20 -10.55 6.93
N THR A 182 -13.46 -11.64 6.73
CA THR A 182 -14.00 -13.00 6.59
C THR A 182 -12.99 -14.03 7.08
N THR A 183 -13.43 -15.26 7.30
CA THR A 183 -12.56 -16.41 7.57
C THR A 183 -12.03 -17.05 6.28
N ASP A 184 -12.54 -16.67 5.13
CA ASP A 184 -12.13 -17.17 3.83
C ASP A 184 -11.05 -16.26 3.23
N ASN A 185 -9.88 -16.83 2.94
CA ASN A 185 -8.78 -16.08 2.33
C ASN A 185 -8.91 -16.08 0.81
N ILE A 186 -9.68 -15.13 0.28
CA ILE A 186 -9.91 -14.96 -1.16
C ILE A 186 -8.94 -14.00 -1.85
N GLY A 187 -8.08 -13.32 -1.10
CA GLY A 187 -7.06 -12.42 -1.62
C GLY A 187 -7.25 -10.94 -1.25
N HIS A 188 -6.24 -10.14 -1.58
CA HIS A 188 -6.17 -8.71 -1.30
C HIS A 188 -5.36 -7.99 -2.38
N TYR A 189 -5.69 -6.73 -2.72
CA TYR A 189 -5.01 -5.95 -3.77
C TYR A 189 -3.70 -5.26 -3.32
N GLY A 190 -3.36 -5.34 -2.04
CA GLY A 190 -2.17 -4.73 -1.45
C GLY A 190 -1.00 -5.65 -1.23
#